data_e0f37b7b1087a2bc5b773617480db27a
#
_entry.id   e0f37b7b1087a2bc5b773617480db27a
#
_cell.length_a   1.000
_cell.length_b   1.000
_cell.length_c   1.000
_cell.angle_alpha   90.00
_cell.angle_beta   90.00
_cell.angle_gamma   90.00
#
_symmetry.space_group_name_H-M   'P 1'
#
loop_
_entity.id
_entity.type
_entity.pdbx_description
1 polymer ?
#
loop_
_entity_poly.entity_id
_entity_poly.type
_entity_poly.pdbx_seq_one_letter_code
_entity_poly.pdbx_strand_id
1 'polypeptide(L)' 'MNIKKFKSVAVAIETYKLLKKLAALDDRSAGMQITYLVKQESKKRKLAA' A
#
# COMPACT_ATOMS: atom_id res chain seq x y z
N MET A 1 1.25 -3.47 -18.87
CA MET A 1 1.23 -3.89 -17.45
C MET A 1 0.89 -5.37 -17.36
N ASN A 2 1.61 -6.08 -16.53
CA ASN A 2 1.35 -7.50 -16.34
C ASN A 2 0.28 -7.70 -15.27
N ILE A 3 -0.92 -8.09 -15.68
CA ILE A 3 -2.03 -8.23 -14.74
C ILE A 3 -1.84 -9.36 -13.73
N LYS A 4 -0.91 -10.27 -13.99
CA LYS A 4 -0.61 -11.34 -13.03
C LYS A 4 0.17 -10.84 -11.82
N LYS A 5 0.83 -9.69 -11.94
CA LYS A 5 1.59 -9.10 -10.84
C LYS A 5 0.80 -8.13 -9.99
N PHE A 6 -0.35 -7.69 -10.47
CA PHE A 6 -1.12 -6.65 -9.80
C PHE A 6 -2.56 -7.05 -9.65
N LYS A 7 -3.14 -6.69 -8.53
CA LYS A 7 -4.54 -6.92 -8.23
C LYS A 7 -5.17 -5.62 -7.77
N SER A 8 -6.46 -5.46 -8.08
CA SER A 8 -7.21 -4.31 -7.59
C SER A 8 -7.80 -4.60 -6.23
N VAL A 9 -7.74 -3.62 -5.34
CA VAL A 9 -8.32 -3.71 -4.01
C VAL A 9 -9.13 -2.45 -3.77
N ALA A 10 -10.39 -2.62 -3.37
CA ALA A 10 -11.24 -1.49 -3.04
C ALA A 10 -10.98 -1.04 -1.62
N VAL A 11 -10.86 0.27 -1.41
CA VAL A 11 -10.71 0.85 -0.08
C VAL A 11 -11.70 2.00 0.07
N ALA A 12 -12.05 2.31 1.32
CA ALA A 12 -12.92 3.44 1.59
C ALA A 12 -12.26 4.74 1.12
N ILE A 13 -13.10 5.70 0.68
CA ILE A 13 -12.59 6.98 0.18
C ILE A 13 -11.72 7.69 1.23
N GLU A 14 -12.13 7.66 2.48
CA GLU A 14 -11.37 8.29 3.56
C GLU A 14 -9.98 7.65 3.71
N THR A 15 -9.91 6.33 3.63
CA THR A 15 -8.65 5.61 3.69
C THR A 15 -7.76 5.98 2.51
N TYR A 16 -8.35 6.08 1.34
CA TYR A 16 -7.62 6.46 0.14
C TYR A 16 -7.00 7.85 0.26
N LYS A 17 -7.77 8.81 0.81
CA LYS A 17 -7.26 10.16 1.01
C LYS A 17 -6.07 10.18 1.97
N LEU A 18 -6.17 9.43 3.06
CA LEU A 18 -5.05 9.32 4.01
C LEU A 18 -3.84 8.67 3.35
N LEU A 19 -4.08 7.64 2.56
CA LEU A 19 -3.02 6.96 1.83
C LEU A 19 -2.28 7.93 0.92
N LYS A 20 -3.00 8.77 0.20
CA LYS A 20 -2.37 9.74 -0.68
C LYS A 20 -1.55 10.77 0.07
N LYS A 21 -2.02 11.20 1.23
CA LYS A 21 -1.27 12.13 2.07
C LYS A 21 0.02 11.49 2.57
N LEU A 22 -0.05 10.25 3.03
CA LEU A 22 1.13 9.52 3.50
C LEU A 22 2.12 9.31 2.36
N ALA A 23 1.61 8.95 1.19
CA ALA A 23 2.47 8.73 0.04
C ALA A 23 3.20 10.01 -0.35
N ALA A 24 2.52 11.15 -0.31
CA ALA A 24 3.15 12.43 -0.62
C ALA A 24 4.23 12.78 0.40
N LEU A 25 4.00 12.52 1.68
CA LEU A 25 4.98 12.78 2.73
C LEU A 25 6.23 11.92 2.55
N ASP A 26 6.05 10.68 2.11
CA ASP A 26 7.16 9.75 1.91
C ASP A 26 7.70 9.77 0.48
N ASP A 27 7.19 10.68 -0.35
CA ASP A 27 7.60 10.82 -1.74
C ASP A 27 7.47 9.52 -2.53
N ARG A 28 6.33 8.87 -2.39
CA ARG A 28 6.02 7.60 -3.05
C ARG A 28 4.68 7.69 -3.75
N SER A 29 4.45 6.79 -4.72
CA SER A 29 3.11 6.62 -5.28
C SER A 29 2.22 5.91 -4.27
N ALA A 30 0.89 6.04 -4.43
CA ALA A 30 -0.06 5.37 -3.54
C ALA A 30 0.16 3.86 -3.53
N GLY A 31 0.42 3.26 -4.69
CA GLY A 31 0.69 1.82 -4.77
C GLY A 31 1.94 1.41 -4.00
N MET A 32 3.01 2.18 -4.13
CA MET A 32 4.25 1.89 -3.40
C MET A 32 4.06 2.08 -1.90
N GLN A 33 3.26 3.08 -1.51
CA GLN A 33 2.97 3.31 -0.10
C GLN A 33 2.20 2.14 0.51
N ILE A 34 1.23 1.60 -0.22
CA ILE A 34 0.51 0.41 0.22
C ILE A 34 1.47 -0.76 0.43
N THR A 35 2.34 -0.99 -0.54
CA THR A 35 3.32 -2.07 -0.46
C THR A 35 4.19 -1.93 0.78
N TYR A 36 4.68 -0.72 1.03
CA TYR A 36 5.51 -0.44 2.19
C TYR A 36 4.77 -0.75 3.50
N LEU A 37 3.55 -0.23 3.63
CA LEU A 37 2.78 -0.41 4.86
C LEU A 37 2.43 -1.89 5.11
N VAL A 38 2.05 -2.60 4.05
CA VAL A 38 1.72 -4.02 4.17
C VAL A 38 2.95 -4.82 4.59
N LYS A 39 4.10 -4.54 4.00
CA LYS A 39 5.34 -5.23 4.36
C LYS A 39 5.75 -4.95 5.80
N GLN A 40 5.59 -3.70 6.26
CA GLN A 40 5.89 -3.35 7.64
C GLN A 40 5.03 -4.14 8.61
N GLU A 41 3.73 -4.19 8.36
CA GLU A 41 2.82 -4.92 9.23
C GLU A 41 3.09 -6.42 9.20
N SER A 42 3.39 -6.96 8.04
CA SER A 42 3.72 -8.38 7.89
C SER A 42 4.96 -8.75 8.69
N LYS A 43 5.96 -7.89 8.70
CA LYS A 43 7.18 -8.11 9.48
C LYS A 43 6.88 -8.12 10.97
N LYS A 44 6.04 -7.19 11.43
CA LYS A 44 5.66 -7.14 12.84
C LYS A 44 4.98 -8.43 13.28
N ARG A 45 4.18 -9.02 12.39
CA ARG A 45 3.44 -10.23 12.68
C ARG A 45 4.17 -11.49 12.26
N LYS A 46 5.38 -11.35 11.75
CA LYS A 46 6.23 -12.46 11.31
C LYS A 46 5.56 -13.34 10.26
N LEU A 47 4.83 -12.71 9.36
CA LEU A 47 4.19 -13.42 8.26
C LEU A 47 5.17 -13.59 7.11
N ALA A 48 5.07 -14.74 6.41
CA ALA A 48 5.88 -14.96 5.22
C ALA A 48 5.42 -14.02 4.11
N ALA A 49 6.36 -13.56 3.34
CA ALA A 49 6.06 -12.69 2.21
C ALA A 49 5.47 -13.48 1.03
#